data_308bd4488f641a813ad10d110d97fbb1
#
_entry.id   308bd4488f641a813ad10d110d97fbb1
#
_cell.length_a   1.000
_cell.length_b   1.000
_cell.length_c   1.000
_cell.angle_alpha   90.00
_cell.angle_beta   90.00
_cell.angle_gamma   90.00
#
_symmetry.space_group_name_H-M   'P 1'
#
loop_
_entity.id
_entity.type
_entity.pdbx_description
1 polymer ?
#
loop_
_entity_poly.entity_id
_entity_poly.type
_entity_poly.pdbx_seq_one_letter_code
_entity_poly.pdbx_strand_id
1 'polypeptide(L)'
;MLKKTWRVAVVGCGSFANGVYLPNIEKEAPAKCVAVCDIIPERAKETAERFGVPQWYPSVYEMIKKCDFDIAIDAASIQAHHEINMALLQA
;
A
#
# COMPACT_ATOMS: atom_id res chain seq x y z
N MET A 1 -18.13 22.57 0.23
CA MET A 1 -16.93 22.13 -0.51
C MET A 1 -16.70 20.65 -0.29
N LEU A 2 -16.53 19.93 -1.38
CA LEU A 2 -16.28 18.50 -1.32
C LEU A 2 -14.82 18.24 -0.96
N LYS A 3 -14.60 17.41 0.06
CA LYS A 3 -13.27 16.97 0.42
C LYS A 3 -12.96 15.67 -0.32
N LYS A 4 -11.85 15.63 -1.01
CA LYS A 4 -11.40 14.43 -1.67
C LYS A 4 -10.76 13.50 -0.63
N THR A 5 -11.17 12.23 -0.64
CA THR A 5 -10.49 11.20 0.13
C THR A 5 -9.44 10.54 -0.77
N TRP A 6 -8.18 10.64 -0.36
CA TRP A 6 -7.07 10.09 -1.11
C TRP A 6 -7.05 8.57 -0.98
N ARG A 7 -6.94 7.89 -2.11
CA ARG A 7 -6.82 6.44 -2.14
C ARG A 7 -5.34 6.07 -2.06
N VAL A 8 -4.96 5.39 -1.00
CA VAL A 8 -3.55 5.09 -0.70
C VAL A 8 -3.29 3.60 -0.86
N ALA A 9 -2.24 3.26 -1.59
CA ALA A 9 -1.74 1.90 -1.69
C ALA A 9 -0.41 1.81 -0.93
N VAL A 10 -0.22 0.77 -0.13
CA VAL A 10 0.99 0.57 0.66
C VAL A 10 1.74 -0.65 0.11
N VAL A 11 2.99 -0.44 -0.27
CA VAL A 11 3.87 -1.49 -0.79
C VAL A 11 4.84 -1.92 0.31
N GLY A 12 4.79 -3.21 0.66
CA GLY A 12 5.56 -3.76 1.76
C GLY A 12 4.74 -3.83 3.02
N CYS A 13 4.55 -5.03 3.55
CA CYS A 13 3.71 -5.29 4.72
C CYS A 13 4.54 -5.74 5.92
N GLY A 14 5.72 -5.14 6.10
CA GLY A 14 6.60 -5.41 7.22
C GLY A 14 6.30 -4.51 8.42
N SER A 15 7.29 -4.37 9.29
CA SER A 15 7.14 -3.64 10.56
C SER A 15 6.74 -2.18 10.37
N PHE A 16 7.31 -1.49 9.39
CA PHE A 16 6.96 -0.08 9.16
C PHE A 16 5.53 0.09 8.70
N ALA A 17 5.09 -0.74 7.75
CA ALA A 17 3.73 -0.65 7.27
C ALA A 17 2.72 -0.91 8.39
N ASN A 18 2.92 -2.00 9.13
CA ASN A 18 2.02 -2.40 10.20
C ASN A 18 2.11 -1.53 11.45
N GLY A 19 3.29 -1.00 11.76
CA GLY A 19 3.52 -0.22 12.97
C GLY A 19 3.33 1.28 12.82
N VAL A 20 3.55 1.83 11.65
CA VAL A 20 3.56 3.28 11.43
C VAL A 20 2.53 3.72 10.40
N TYR A 21 2.64 3.23 9.17
CA TYR A 21 1.82 3.78 8.08
C TYR A 21 0.35 3.42 8.20
N LEU A 22 0.03 2.12 8.28
CA LEU A 22 -1.37 1.68 8.27
C LEU A 22 -2.18 2.17 9.47
N PRO A 23 -1.65 2.18 10.71
CA PRO A 23 -2.41 2.72 11.83
C PRO A 23 -2.70 4.21 11.72
N ASN A 24 -1.90 4.97 10.96
CA ASN A 24 -1.97 6.42 10.96
C ASN A 24 -2.55 7.04 9.69
N ILE A 25 -2.66 6.29 8.61
CA ILE A 25 -3.15 6.84 7.33
C ILE A 25 -4.46 7.59 7.48
N GLU A 26 -5.45 6.97 8.07
CA GLU A 26 -6.78 7.57 8.19
C GLU A 26 -6.88 8.62 9.30
N LYS A 27 -5.93 8.63 10.23
CA LYS A 27 -5.89 9.61 11.31
C LYS A 27 -5.27 10.94 10.89
N GLU A 28 -4.29 10.88 9.99
CA GLU A 28 -3.45 12.04 9.66
C GLU A 28 -3.99 12.87 8.50
N ALA A 29 -4.84 12.30 7.66
CA ALA A 29 -5.29 12.97 6.44
C ALA A 29 -6.63 12.41 5.99
N PRO A 30 -7.34 13.11 5.08
CA PRO A 30 -8.53 12.54 4.44
C PRO A 30 -8.10 11.47 3.43
N ALA A 31 -7.61 10.35 3.94
CA ALA A 31 -7.04 9.26 3.17
C ALA A 31 -7.58 7.91 3.64
N LYS A 32 -7.64 6.98 2.71
CA LYS A 32 -8.06 5.61 2.98
C LYS A 32 -7.12 4.64 2.30
N CYS A 33 -6.67 3.63 3.02
CA CYS A 33 -5.86 2.58 2.43
C CYS A 33 -6.76 1.65 1.63
N VAL A 34 -6.56 1.60 0.32
CA VAL A 34 -7.38 0.77 -0.59
C VAL A 34 -6.69 -0.53 -0.96
N ALA A 35 -5.38 -0.61 -0.84
CA ALA A 35 -4.63 -1.82 -1.19
C ALA A 35 -3.33 -1.91 -0.43
N VAL A 36 -2.89 -3.13 -0.19
CA VAL A 36 -1.56 -3.44 0.33
C VAL A 36 -0.92 -4.49 -0.58
N CYS A 37 0.41 -4.51 -0.64
CA CYS A 37 1.14 -5.42 -1.50
C CYS A 37 2.41 -5.88 -0.79
N ASP A 38 2.77 -7.13 -0.98
CA ASP A 38 4.02 -7.70 -0.47
C ASP A 38 4.40 -8.89 -1.34
N ILE A 39 5.70 -9.09 -1.55
CA ILE A 39 6.19 -10.24 -2.32
C ILE A 39 5.91 -11.57 -1.61
N ILE A 40 5.63 -11.51 -0.32
CA ILE A 40 5.18 -12.67 0.45
C ILE A 40 3.66 -12.57 0.57
N PRO A 41 2.90 -13.37 -0.19
CA PRO A 41 1.43 -13.20 -0.26
C PRO A 41 0.73 -13.30 1.09
N GLU A 42 1.21 -14.15 1.98
CA GLU A 42 0.62 -14.30 3.31
C GLU A 42 0.69 -13.01 4.11
N ARG A 43 1.78 -12.25 3.97
CA ARG A 43 1.92 -10.95 4.66
C ARG A 43 0.92 -9.94 4.14
N ALA A 44 0.75 -9.88 2.84
CA ALA A 44 -0.22 -8.97 2.23
C ALA A 44 -1.63 -9.31 2.69
N LYS A 45 -1.98 -10.58 2.66
CA LYS A 45 -3.30 -11.04 3.07
C LYS A 45 -3.57 -10.74 4.56
N GLU A 46 -2.64 -11.09 5.42
CA GLU A 46 -2.77 -10.86 6.86
C GLU A 46 -2.90 -9.38 7.19
N THR A 47 -2.09 -8.55 6.53
CA THR A 47 -2.13 -7.10 6.73
C THR A 47 -3.48 -6.54 6.28
N ALA A 48 -3.98 -6.97 5.15
CA ALA A 48 -5.28 -6.54 4.65
C ALA A 48 -6.39 -6.91 5.63
N GLU A 49 -6.38 -8.12 6.16
CA GLU A 49 -7.36 -8.57 7.13
C GLU A 49 -7.26 -7.77 8.44
N ARG A 50 -6.05 -7.52 8.92
CA ARG A 50 -5.81 -6.82 10.18
C ARG A 50 -6.30 -5.39 10.16
N PHE A 51 -6.12 -4.68 9.05
CA PHE A 51 -6.48 -3.27 8.94
C PHE A 51 -7.75 -3.01 8.12
N GLY A 52 -8.44 -4.06 7.71
CA GLY A 52 -9.68 -3.90 6.94
C GLY A 52 -9.46 -3.33 5.55
N VAL A 53 -8.33 -3.62 4.93
CA VAL A 53 -8.02 -3.16 3.58
C VAL A 53 -8.71 -4.06 2.55
N PRO A 54 -9.45 -3.49 1.59
CA PRO A 54 -10.27 -4.30 0.68
C PRO A 54 -9.49 -5.12 -0.35
N GLN A 55 -8.26 -4.72 -0.67
CA GLN A 55 -7.48 -5.40 -1.70
C GLN A 55 -6.07 -5.70 -1.21
N TRP A 56 -5.54 -6.83 -1.63
CA TRP A 56 -4.14 -7.16 -1.40
C TRP A 56 -3.57 -7.84 -2.64
N TYR A 57 -2.27 -7.66 -2.86
CA TYR A 57 -1.60 -8.16 -4.06
C TYR A 57 -0.24 -8.76 -3.69
N PRO A 58 0.17 -9.84 -4.38
CA PRO A 58 1.49 -10.44 -4.17
C PRO A 58 2.62 -9.72 -4.92
N SER A 59 2.28 -8.70 -5.71
CA SER A 59 3.22 -8.01 -6.56
C SER A 59 2.79 -6.58 -6.79
N VAL A 60 3.74 -5.64 -6.76
CA VAL A 60 3.48 -4.24 -7.08
C VAL A 60 2.97 -4.09 -8.52
N TYR A 61 3.43 -4.93 -9.43
CA TYR A 61 3.00 -4.89 -10.83
C TYR A 61 1.52 -5.24 -10.96
N GLU A 62 1.06 -6.26 -10.24
CA GLU A 62 -0.36 -6.62 -10.24
C GLU A 62 -1.21 -5.52 -9.60
N MET A 63 -0.73 -4.93 -8.51
CA MET A 63 -1.42 -3.83 -7.85
C MET A 63 -1.62 -2.65 -8.80
N ILE A 64 -0.59 -2.26 -9.53
CA ILE A 64 -0.65 -1.16 -10.49
C ILE A 64 -1.68 -1.44 -11.58
N LYS A 65 -1.75 -2.67 -12.05
CA LYS A 65 -2.68 -3.03 -13.12
C LYS A 65 -4.14 -3.10 -12.68
N LYS A 66 -4.38 -3.53 -11.45
CA LYS A 66 -5.74 -3.89 -10.99
C LYS A 66 -6.35 -2.92 -10.00
N CYS A 67 -5.55 -2.06 -9.39
CA CYS A 67 -6.01 -1.15 -8.35
C CYS A 67 -5.89 0.30 -8.77
N ASP A 68 -6.94 1.06 -8.54
CA ASP A 68 -6.90 2.52 -8.67
C ASP A 68 -6.46 3.12 -7.35
N PHE A 69 -5.39 3.89 -7.38
CA PHE A 69 -4.92 4.63 -6.21
C PHE A 69 -4.36 5.98 -6.63
N ASP A 70 -4.37 6.91 -5.68
CA ASP A 70 -3.85 8.26 -5.91
C ASP A 70 -2.40 8.39 -5.43
N ILE A 71 -2.07 7.69 -4.35
CA ILE A 71 -0.78 7.79 -3.67
C ILE A 71 -0.29 6.38 -3.35
N ALA A 72 0.99 6.13 -3.59
CA ALA A 72 1.62 4.88 -3.18
C ALA A 72 2.70 5.18 -2.14
N ILE A 73 2.70 4.40 -1.05
CA ILE A 73 3.71 4.49 -0.01
C ILE A 73 4.61 3.26 -0.11
N ASP A 74 5.90 3.49 -0.32
CA ASP A 74 6.89 2.42 -0.36
C ASP A 74 7.43 2.18 1.04
N ALA A 75 6.93 1.14 1.69
CA ALA A 75 7.35 0.73 3.01
C ALA A 75 8.17 -0.57 2.99
N ALA A 76 8.69 -0.94 1.81
CA ALA A 76 9.47 -2.15 1.63
C ALA A 76 10.90 -2.01 2.16
N SER A 77 11.64 -3.12 2.15
CA SER A 77 13.05 -3.10 2.52
C SER A 77 13.87 -2.25 1.55
N ILE A 78 15.03 -1.78 2.00
CA ILE A 78 15.93 -0.98 1.17
C ILE A 78 16.28 -1.71 -0.14
N GLN A 79 16.46 -3.02 -0.08
CA GLN A 79 16.80 -3.83 -1.24
C GLN A 79 15.72 -3.84 -2.31
N ALA A 80 14.46 -3.73 -1.91
CA ALA A 80 13.33 -3.76 -2.84
C ALA A 80 12.93 -2.37 -3.35
N HIS A 81 13.37 -1.29 -2.70
CA HIS A 81 12.94 0.08 -3.03
C HIS A 81 13.18 0.47 -4.47
N HIS A 82 14.36 0.13 -5.01
CA HIS A 82 14.70 0.52 -6.38
C HIS A 82 13.73 -0.06 -7.39
N GLU A 83 13.46 -1.36 -7.31
CA GLU A 83 12.56 -2.05 -8.23
C GLU A 83 11.13 -1.54 -8.09
N ILE A 84 10.68 -1.37 -6.85
CA ILE A 84 9.33 -0.88 -6.57
C ILE A 84 9.15 0.53 -7.10
N ASN A 85 10.09 1.41 -6.86
CA ASN A 85 10.02 2.79 -7.32
C ASN A 85 10.04 2.88 -8.84
N MET A 86 10.83 2.06 -9.51
CA MET A 86 10.83 2.01 -10.97
C MET A 86 9.48 1.57 -11.53
N ALA A 87 8.86 0.56 -10.91
CA ALA A 87 7.53 0.11 -11.32
C ALA A 87 6.48 1.21 -11.13
N LEU A 88 6.52 1.91 -10.02
CA LEU A 88 5.57 3.00 -9.73
C LEU A 88 5.74 4.18 -10.67
N LEU A 89 6.98 4.53 -11.02
CA LEU A 89 7.25 5.62 -11.95
C LEU A 89 6.76 5.34 -13.38
N GLN A 90 6.64 4.07 -13.75
CA GLN A 90 6.16 3.66 -15.06
C GLN A 90 4.63 3.52 -15.13
N ALA A 91 3.98 3.65 -14.00
CA ALA A 91 2.52 3.47 -13.92
C ALA A 91 1.71 4.68 -14.40
#